data_2411f26ba221b24808e8620dd84a2b5f
#
_entry.id   2411f26ba221b24808e8620dd84a2b5f
#
_cell.length_a   1.000
_cell.length_b   1.000
_cell.length_c   1.000
_cell.angle_alpha   90.00
_cell.angle_beta   90.00
_cell.angle_gamma   90.00
#
_symmetry.space_group_name_H-M   'P 1'
#
loop_
_entity.id
_entity.type
_entity.pdbx_description
1 polymer ?
#
loop_
_entity_poly.entity_id
_entity_poly.type
_entity_poly.pdbx_seq_one_letter_code
_entity_poly.pdbx_strand_id
1 'polypeptide(L)'
;MIFLPVLIVILVLIAVSCIKIVPQAHAFVIERLGAYSQTWGVGLHFKVPFIERISRRVNLKEQVVDFPPQPVITKDNVTMQIDSIVFFQITDAKLFTYGVENPILAIENLTATTLRNIIGDMELDETLTSRETINTRMRASLDVATDPWGIKVTRVELKNITPPTAIREAMEKQMKAERERRESILKAEGEKKSAVLVAEGRKESMILQAEADKQAVILAAEAQKEKMIKESEGRAAAVLKVQEANAEGIRMIREAGADQAVLTLKSLEAFTQAANGRATKIIIPSDIQGIAGLASSLKSIADTPEPEKTADNSGKFFQSVSATEAVK
;
A
#
# COMPACT_ATOMS: atom_id res chain seq x y z
N MET A 1 -20.32 55.18 -77.53
CA MET A 1 -20.84 55.16 -76.10
C MET A 1 -20.51 53.90 -75.33
N ILE A 2 -20.18 52.75 -75.95
CA ILE A 2 -19.91 51.41 -75.26
C ILE A 2 -18.54 51.38 -74.58
N PHE A 3 -17.55 52.16 -75.01
CA PHE A 3 -16.19 52.16 -74.46
C PHE A 3 -16.10 52.65 -73.00
N LEU A 4 -16.92 53.60 -72.57
CA LEU A 4 -16.91 54.15 -71.22
C LEU A 4 -17.34 53.10 -70.16
N PRO A 5 -18.45 52.37 -70.31
CA PRO A 5 -18.83 51.34 -69.34
C PRO A 5 -17.84 50.16 -69.33
N VAL A 6 -17.27 49.77 -70.46
CA VAL A 6 -16.25 48.76 -70.50
C VAL A 6 -14.98 49.16 -69.75
N LEU A 7 -14.54 50.45 -69.88
CA LEU A 7 -13.40 50.95 -69.15
C LEU A 7 -13.64 50.96 -67.61
N ILE A 8 -14.86 51.36 -67.20
CA ILE A 8 -15.27 51.35 -65.80
C ILE A 8 -15.23 49.93 -65.23
N VAL A 9 -15.77 48.96 -65.92
CA VAL A 9 -15.75 47.53 -65.50
C VAL A 9 -14.31 47.05 -65.38
N ILE A 10 -13.42 47.37 -66.29
CA ILE A 10 -12.00 46.96 -66.24
C ILE A 10 -11.32 47.63 -65.01
N LEU A 11 -11.62 48.90 -64.76
CA LEU A 11 -11.04 49.62 -63.60
C LEU A 11 -11.52 49.03 -62.27
N VAL A 12 -12.84 48.68 -62.19
CA VAL A 12 -13.37 48.02 -60.98
C VAL A 12 -12.75 46.62 -60.81
N LEU A 13 -12.61 45.83 -61.86
CA LEU A 13 -11.94 44.53 -61.79
C LEU A 13 -10.46 44.64 -61.33
N ILE A 14 -9.73 45.66 -61.79
CA ILE A 14 -8.37 45.94 -61.34
C ILE A 14 -8.37 46.33 -59.87
N ALA A 15 -9.29 47.21 -59.44
CA ALA A 15 -9.41 47.65 -58.07
C ALA A 15 -9.71 46.48 -57.11
N VAL A 16 -10.62 45.59 -57.47
CA VAL A 16 -10.94 44.38 -56.70
C VAL A 16 -9.74 43.41 -56.62
N SER A 17 -8.98 43.29 -57.72
CA SER A 17 -7.79 42.46 -57.76
C SER A 17 -6.62 43.02 -56.91
N CYS A 18 -6.62 44.33 -56.62
CA CYS A 18 -5.62 44.96 -55.75
C CYS A 18 -5.79 44.63 -54.26
N ILE A 19 -6.98 44.27 -53.84
CA ILE A 19 -7.29 43.95 -52.44
C ILE A 19 -6.88 42.53 -52.13
N LYS A 20 -6.03 42.36 -51.13
CA LYS A 20 -5.66 41.02 -50.60
C LYS A 20 -5.77 41.04 -49.09
N ILE A 21 -6.41 39.97 -48.57
CA ILE A 21 -6.57 39.75 -47.15
C ILE A 21 -5.56 38.67 -46.73
N VAL A 22 -4.73 38.98 -45.73
CA VAL A 22 -3.80 38.05 -45.13
C VAL A 22 -4.49 37.44 -43.92
N PRO A 23 -4.72 36.11 -43.92
CA PRO A 23 -5.36 35.42 -42.78
C PRO A 23 -4.42 35.39 -41.56
N GLN A 24 -5.03 35.14 -40.40
CA GLN A 24 -4.26 35.07 -39.15
C GLN A 24 -3.22 33.94 -39.20
N ALA A 25 -2.07 34.18 -38.55
CA ALA A 25 -0.89 33.31 -38.54
C ALA A 25 -0.28 33.04 -39.95
N HIS A 26 -0.46 33.96 -40.89
CA HIS A 26 0.23 33.94 -42.17
C HIS A 26 0.97 35.27 -42.39
N ALA A 27 2.06 35.20 -43.14
CA ALA A 27 2.75 36.34 -43.67
C ALA A 27 2.97 36.18 -45.19
N PHE A 28 2.78 37.26 -45.94
CA PHE A 28 3.03 37.27 -47.39
C PHE A 28 4.25 38.11 -47.69
N VAL A 29 5.20 37.48 -48.36
CA VAL A 29 6.43 38.20 -48.84
C VAL A 29 6.16 38.79 -50.20
N ILE A 30 6.33 40.09 -50.32
CA ILE A 30 6.03 40.88 -51.53
C ILE A 30 7.31 41.31 -52.22
N GLU A 31 7.38 40.95 -53.49
CA GLU A 31 8.42 41.42 -54.43
C GLU A 31 7.86 42.53 -55.29
N ARG A 32 8.68 43.55 -55.53
CA ARG A 32 8.40 44.61 -56.46
C ARG A 32 9.51 44.57 -57.55
N LEU A 33 9.12 44.28 -58.79
CA LEU A 33 10.04 44.16 -59.92
C LEU A 33 11.26 43.24 -59.66
N GLY A 34 11.03 42.13 -58.91
CA GLY A 34 12.06 41.16 -58.56
C GLY A 34 12.87 41.45 -57.31
N ALA A 35 12.69 42.61 -56.67
CA ALA A 35 13.34 42.93 -55.39
C ALA A 35 12.37 42.77 -54.23
N TYR A 36 12.86 42.32 -53.05
CA TYR A 36 12.06 42.34 -51.79
C TYR A 36 11.57 43.75 -51.49
N SER A 37 10.30 43.94 -51.29
CA SER A 37 9.69 45.21 -50.93
C SER A 37 9.29 45.25 -49.46
N GLN A 38 8.41 44.37 -49.05
CA GLN A 38 7.88 44.32 -47.69
C GLN A 38 7.26 42.95 -47.38
N THR A 39 7.06 42.69 -46.10
CA THR A 39 6.31 41.53 -45.60
C THR A 39 4.98 41.99 -45.07
N TRP A 40 3.89 41.43 -45.58
CA TRP A 40 2.55 41.71 -45.10
C TRP A 40 2.16 40.81 -43.94
N GLY A 41 1.86 41.45 -42.80
CA GLY A 41 1.22 40.75 -41.67
C GLY A 41 -0.28 40.56 -41.87
N VAL A 42 -0.95 40.17 -40.81
CA VAL A 42 -2.40 39.91 -40.80
C VAL A 42 -3.18 41.19 -41.09
N GLY A 43 -4.20 41.09 -41.92
CA GLY A 43 -5.09 42.19 -42.23
C GLY A 43 -5.31 42.41 -43.73
N LEU A 44 -5.88 43.58 -44.04
CA LEU A 44 -6.17 44.01 -45.39
C LEU A 44 -4.98 44.78 -45.96
N HIS A 45 -4.52 44.38 -47.15
CA HIS A 45 -3.38 45.00 -47.85
C HIS A 45 -3.76 45.29 -49.32
N PHE A 46 -3.14 46.33 -49.85
CA PHE A 46 -3.33 46.75 -51.24
C PHE A 46 -2.09 46.37 -52.05
N LYS A 47 -2.32 45.57 -53.09
CA LYS A 47 -1.31 45.12 -54.04
C LYS A 47 -1.37 45.98 -55.28
N VAL A 48 -0.23 46.51 -55.76
CA VAL A 48 -0.16 47.18 -57.06
C VAL A 48 -0.07 46.09 -58.14
N PRO A 49 -1.11 45.92 -59.00
CA PRO A 49 -1.08 44.92 -60.06
C PRO A 49 0.06 45.22 -61.03
N PHE A 50 0.63 44.16 -61.64
CA PHE A 50 1.76 44.16 -62.55
C PHE A 50 3.15 44.52 -61.95
N ILE A 51 3.23 45.34 -60.91
CA ILE A 51 4.50 45.76 -60.30
C ILE A 51 4.82 44.87 -59.09
N GLU A 52 3.83 44.55 -58.29
CA GLU A 52 3.98 43.75 -57.07
C GLU A 52 3.53 42.31 -57.26
N ARG A 53 4.31 41.36 -56.78
CA ARG A 53 4.04 39.94 -56.82
C ARG A 53 4.18 39.37 -55.39
N ILE A 54 3.26 38.45 -55.03
CA ILE A 54 3.42 37.61 -53.84
C ILE A 54 4.44 36.53 -54.15
N SER A 55 5.64 36.62 -53.60
CA SER A 55 6.72 35.66 -53.78
C SER A 55 6.41 34.34 -53.01
N ARG A 56 6.10 34.47 -51.74
CA ARG A 56 5.81 33.30 -50.88
C ARG A 56 4.72 33.62 -49.87
N ARG A 57 3.87 32.65 -49.62
CA ARG A 57 2.91 32.68 -48.50
C ARG A 57 3.46 31.82 -47.39
N VAL A 58 3.78 32.36 -46.24
CA VAL A 58 4.44 31.72 -45.14
C VAL A 58 3.43 31.50 -44.03
N ASN A 59 3.35 30.27 -43.52
CA ASN A 59 2.55 29.92 -42.35
C ASN A 59 3.43 30.12 -41.10
N LEU A 60 3.00 30.96 -40.20
CA LEU A 60 3.72 31.28 -38.95
C LEU A 60 3.34 30.35 -37.78
N LYS A 61 2.41 29.40 -37.99
CA LYS A 61 2.11 28.39 -36.98
C LYS A 61 3.29 27.44 -36.85
N GLU A 62 3.36 26.80 -35.69
CA GLU A 62 4.30 25.69 -35.48
C GLU A 62 4.02 24.58 -36.52
N GLN A 63 5.05 24.10 -37.14
CA GLN A 63 5.02 23.04 -38.15
C GLN A 63 5.82 21.86 -37.64
N VAL A 64 5.43 20.67 -38.07
CA VAL A 64 6.06 19.40 -37.72
C VAL A 64 6.53 18.73 -38.99
N VAL A 65 7.79 18.32 -39.00
CA VAL A 65 8.35 17.52 -40.08
C VAL A 65 8.92 16.24 -39.51
N ASP A 66 8.49 15.13 -40.10
CA ASP A 66 8.98 13.78 -39.79
C ASP A 66 10.07 13.44 -40.84
N PHE A 67 11.28 13.21 -40.34
CA PHE A 67 12.41 12.86 -41.23
C PHE A 67 12.61 11.33 -41.27
N PRO A 68 12.97 10.79 -42.42
CA PRO A 68 13.18 9.36 -42.59
C PRO A 68 14.33 8.86 -41.71
N PRO A 69 14.39 7.53 -41.44
CA PRO A 69 15.46 6.92 -40.67
C PRO A 69 16.84 7.23 -41.24
N GLN A 70 17.71 7.80 -40.41
CA GLN A 70 19.09 8.14 -40.78
C GLN A 70 20.07 7.09 -40.22
N PRO A 71 20.99 6.56 -41.04
CA PRO A 71 22.03 5.69 -40.52
C PRO A 71 23.07 6.49 -39.73
N VAL A 72 23.32 6.07 -38.54
CA VAL A 72 24.33 6.66 -37.62
C VAL A 72 25.21 5.58 -37.02
N ILE A 73 26.42 5.93 -36.63
CA ILE A 73 27.39 5.01 -36.04
C ILE A 73 27.73 5.56 -34.66
N THR A 74 27.60 4.74 -33.62
CA THR A 74 27.94 5.08 -32.25
C THR A 74 29.45 4.99 -32.01
N LYS A 75 29.90 5.48 -30.87
CA LYS A 75 31.30 5.44 -30.44
C LYS A 75 31.86 4.03 -30.33
N ASP A 76 31.05 3.07 -29.96
CA ASP A 76 31.34 1.62 -29.91
C ASP A 76 31.18 0.91 -31.27
N ASN A 77 31.11 1.70 -32.34
CA ASN A 77 31.09 1.21 -33.75
C ASN A 77 29.84 0.38 -34.12
N VAL A 78 28.72 0.65 -33.52
CA VAL A 78 27.43 0.04 -33.87
C VAL A 78 26.68 0.95 -34.82
N THR A 79 26.30 0.42 -36.01
CA THR A 79 25.44 1.14 -36.96
C THR A 79 23.99 0.97 -36.57
N MET A 80 23.25 2.08 -36.39
CA MET A 80 21.84 2.07 -36.10
C MET A 80 21.05 3.00 -36.97
N GLN A 81 19.74 2.83 -37.01
CA GLN A 81 18.81 3.70 -37.75
C GLN A 81 18.01 4.52 -36.73
N ILE A 82 17.99 5.84 -36.93
CA ILE A 82 17.26 6.75 -35.99
C ILE A 82 16.36 7.66 -36.81
N ASP A 83 15.08 7.67 -36.49
CA ASP A 83 14.09 8.60 -37.04
C ASP A 83 13.97 9.80 -36.10
N SER A 84 13.76 10.99 -36.67
CA SER A 84 13.59 12.20 -35.88
C SER A 84 12.42 13.04 -36.37
N ILE A 85 11.77 13.71 -35.44
CA ILE A 85 10.71 14.67 -35.69
C ILE A 85 11.18 16.04 -35.20
N VAL A 86 11.07 17.04 -36.06
CA VAL A 86 11.45 18.41 -35.73
C VAL A 86 10.20 19.30 -35.72
N PHE A 87 10.00 19.97 -34.62
CA PHE A 87 8.97 21.00 -34.44
C PHE A 87 9.64 22.36 -34.59
N PHE A 88 9.15 23.18 -35.51
CA PHE A 88 9.70 24.48 -35.77
C PHE A 88 8.62 25.50 -36.11
N GLN A 89 8.94 26.76 -35.89
CA GLN A 89 8.08 27.88 -36.21
C GLN A 89 8.90 28.90 -37.05
N ILE A 90 8.23 29.50 -38.02
CA ILE A 90 8.87 30.56 -38.83
C ILE A 90 8.68 31.85 -38.09
N THR A 91 9.79 32.51 -37.71
CA THR A 91 9.84 33.80 -37.00
C THR A 91 9.97 34.97 -37.96
N ASP A 92 10.75 34.81 -39.05
CA ASP A 92 10.92 35.83 -40.08
C ASP A 92 10.62 35.26 -41.46
N ALA A 93 9.54 35.72 -42.08
CA ALA A 93 9.10 35.29 -43.40
C ALA A 93 10.05 35.71 -44.52
N LYS A 94 10.79 36.84 -44.36
CA LYS A 94 11.78 37.32 -45.32
C LYS A 94 12.99 36.38 -45.35
N LEU A 95 13.56 36.11 -44.16
CA LEU A 95 14.72 35.21 -44.05
C LEU A 95 14.37 33.80 -44.49
N PHE A 96 13.16 33.31 -44.17
CA PHE A 96 12.67 32.02 -44.63
C PHE A 96 12.54 31.90 -46.13
N THR A 97 12.25 33.03 -46.81
CA THR A 97 12.03 33.03 -48.27
C THR A 97 13.33 33.15 -49.04
N TYR A 98 14.29 33.97 -48.52
CA TYR A 98 15.53 34.33 -49.27
C TYR A 98 16.80 33.82 -48.60
N GLY A 99 16.74 33.34 -47.33
CA GLY A 99 17.93 32.87 -46.63
C GLY A 99 18.46 31.52 -47.13
N VAL A 100 17.57 30.66 -47.60
CA VAL A 100 17.90 29.34 -48.12
C VAL A 100 16.89 28.92 -49.20
N GLU A 101 17.33 28.24 -50.25
CA GLU A 101 16.48 27.83 -51.37
C GLU A 101 15.37 26.86 -50.93
N ASN A 102 15.76 25.81 -50.20
CA ASN A 102 14.82 24.81 -49.67
C ASN A 102 15.02 24.62 -48.17
N PRO A 103 14.27 25.36 -47.31
CA PRO A 103 14.44 25.35 -45.87
C PRO A 103 14.21 23.95 -45.27
N ILE A 104 13.24 23.22 -45.75
CA ILE A 104 12.91 21.89 -45.21
C ILE A 104 14.03 20.89 -45.44
N LEU A 105 14.54 20.83 -46.70
CA LEU A 105 15.66 19.98 -47.04
C LEU A 105 16.95 20.36 -46.31
N ALA A 106 17.14 21.67 -46.06
CA ALA A 106 18.28 22.19 -45.30
C ALA A 106 18.21 21.73 -43.85
N ILE A 107 17.01 21.81 -43.19
CA ILE A 107 16.81 21.32 -41.84
C ILE A 107 17.01 19.80 -41.78
N GLU A 108 16.53 19.04 -42.77
CA GLU A 108 16.73 17.59 -42.84
C GLU A 108 18.21 17.20 -42.84
N ASN A 109 18.99 17.78 -43.74
CA ASN A 109 20.42 17.48 -43.82
C ASN A 109 21.20 17.97 -42.58
N LEU A 110 20.80 19.12 -42.01
CA LEU A 110 21.39 19.61 -40.79
C LEU A 110 21.05 18.70 -39.60
N THR A 111 19.81 18.24 -39.52
CA THR A 111 19.37 17.27 -38.52
C THR A 111 20.15 15.97 -38.61
N ALA A 112 20.30 15.41 -39.84
CA ALA A 112 21.06 14.21 -40.05
C ALA A 112 22.53 14.31 -39.66
N THR A 113 23.18 15.45 -40.01
CA THR A 113 24.59 15.68 -39.66
C THR A 113 24.79 15.92 -38.18
N THR A 114 23.89 16.71 -37.54
CA THR A 114 23.94 16.98 -36.11
C THR A 114 23.68 15.71 -35.30
N LEU A 115 22.70 14.91 -35.71
CA LEU A 115 22.41 13.61 -35.11
C LEU A 115 23.63 12.68 -35.18
N ARG A 116 24.26 12.58 -36.34
CA ARG A 116 25.45 11.76 -36.51
C ARG A 116 26.60 12.18 -35.60
N ASN A 117 26.82 13.49 -35.44
CA ASN A 117 27.86 14.00 -34.56
C ASN A 117 27.56 13.67 -33.09
N ILE A 118 26.32 13.92 -32.61
CA ILE A 118 25.93 13.66 -31.23
C ILE A 118 26.03 12.17 -30.90
N ILE A 119 25.50 11.31 -31.77
CA ILE A 119 25.51 9.84 -31.56
C ILE A 119 26.92 9.26 -31.70
N GLY A 120 27.76 9.83 -32.56
CA GLY A 120 29.14 9.41 -32.68
C GLY A 120 30.00 9.59 -31.44
N ASP A 121 29.61 10.47 -30.54
CA ASP A 121 30.26 10.69 -29.25
C ASP A 121 29.69 9.80 -28.12
N MET A 122 28.57 9.09 -28.35
CA MET A 122 27.85 8.31 -27.36
C MET A 122 27.96 6.79 -27.63
N GLU A 123 27.93 6.02 -26.55
CA GLU A 123 27.83 4.55 -26.63
C GLU A 123 26.38 4.10 -26.93
N LEU A 124 26.21 2.86 -27.38
CA LEU A 124 24.89 2.32 -27.73
C LEU A 124 23.90 2.40 -26.56
N ASP A 125 24.31 1.94 -25.39
CA ASP A 125 23.47 1.92 -24.19
C ASP A 125 23.08 3.34 -23.75
N GLU A 126 24.02 4.29 -23.84
CA GLU A 126 23.78 5.70 -23.57
C GLU A 126 22.80 6.31 -24.56
N THR A 127 22.92 5.98 -25.85
CA THR A 127 22.01 6.45 -26.89
C THR A 127 20.59 5.98 -26.66
N LEU A 128 20.39 4.76 -26.18
CA LEU A 128 19.07 4.19 -25.91
C LEU A 128 18.40 4.77 -24.66
N THR A 129 19.21 5.13 -23.65
CA THR A 129 18.72 5.59 -22.33
C THR A 129 18.62 7.11 -22.21
N SER A 130 19.46 7.87 -22.92
CA SER A 130 19.61 9.33 -22.75
C SER A 130 18.94 10.15 -23.86
N ARG A 131 17.76 9.73 -24.32
CA ARG A 131 17.02 10.41 -25.42
C ARG A 131 16.80 11.89 -25.15
N GLU A 132 16.48 12.28 -23.93
CA GLU A 132 16.22 13.68 -23.54
C GLU A 132 17.48 14.53 -23.70
N THR A 133 18.64 14.02 -23.36
CA THR A 133 19.92 14.68 -23.55
C THR A 133 20.21 14.92 -25.03
N ILE A 134 19.98 13.90 -25.87
CA ILE A 134 20.15 14.00 -27.31
C ILE A 134 19.18 15.03 -27.89
N ASN A 135 17.89 14.97 -27.55
CA ASN A 135 16.87 15.91 -27.99
C ASN A 135 17.24 17.36 -27.66
N THR A 136 17.75 17.59 -26.44
CA THR A 136 18.15 18.93 -25.98
C THR A 136 19.39 19.43 -26.73
N ARG A 137 20.41 18.60 -26.92
CA ARG A 137 21.61 18.95 -27.68
C ARG A 137 21.27 19.21 -29.16
N MET A 138 20.44 18.38 -29.77
CA MET A 138 19.97 18.56 -31.14
C MET A 138 19.21 19.88 -31.28
N ARG A 139 18.23 20.14 -30.41
CA ARG A 139 17.47 21.39 -30.42
C ARG A 139 18.39 22.61 -30.35
N ALA A 140 19.32 22.62 -29.40
CA ALA A 140 20.25 23.76 -29.22
C ALA A 140 21.13 23.99 -30.48
N SER A 141 21.64 22.89 -31.06
CA SER A 141 22.49 22.99 -32.25
C SER A 141 21.70 23.41 -33.49
N LEU A 142 20.50 22.88 -33.67
CA LEU A 142 19.63 23.23 -34.80
C LEU A 142 19.10 24.63 -34.71
N ASP A 143 18.67 25.11 -33.53
CA ASP A 143 18.14 26.45 -33.30
C ASP A 143 19.16 27.53 -33.71
N VAL A 144 20.42 27.40 -33.28
CA VAL A 144 21.50 28.29 -33.66
C VAL A 144 21.76 28.29 -35.17
N ALA A 145 21.72 27.12 -35.80
CA ALA A 145 22.01 26.99 -37.22
C ALA A 145 20.85 27.43 -38.14
N THR A 146 19.61 27.40 -37.67
CA THR A 146 18.41 27.80 -38.43
C THR A 146 17.98 29.25 -38.21
N ASP A 147 18.50 29.91 -37.19
CA ASP A 147 18.20 31.32 -36.91
C ASP A 147 18.47 32.29 -38.10
N PRO A 148 19.58 32.14 -38.86
CA PRO A 148 19.81 32.94 -40.07
C PRO A 148 18.76 32.74 -41.18
N TRP A 149 18.00 31.65 -41.12
CA TRP A 149 16.93 31.33 -42.07
C TRP A 149 15.55 31.81 -41.56
N GLY A 150 15.50 32.46 -40.40
CA GLY A 150 14.26 32.93 -39.78
C GLY A 150 13.39 31.79 -39.29
N ILE A 151 13.99 30.67 -38.91
CA ILE A 151 13.32 29.47 -38.40
C ILE A 151 13.77 29.25 -36.96
N LYS A 152 12.83 29.11 -36.06
CA LYS A 152 13.08 28.77 -34.68
C LYS A 152 12.69 27.30 -34.45
N VAL A 153 13.65 26.49 -34.00
CA VAL A 153 13.39 25.11 -33.63
C VAL A 153 12.88 25.07 -32.21
N THR A 154 11.61 24.69 -32.03
CA THR A 154 10.96 24.64 -30.73
C THR A 154 11.35 23.35 -29.98
N ARG A 155 11.29 22.22 -30.67
CA ARG A 155 11.53 20.89 -30.10
C ARG A 155 12.03 19.93 -31.17
N VAL A 156 12.87 19.01 -30.73
CA VAL A 156 13.34 17.87 -31.55
C VAL A 156 13.08 16.62 -30.74
N GLU A 157 12.55 15.58 -31.38
CA GLU A 157 12.31 14.29 -30.74
C GLU A 157 12.81 13.14 -31.61
N LEU A 158 13.46 12.18 -30.95
CA LEU A 158 13.82 10.90 -31.54
C LEU A 158 12.61 9.97 -31.46
N LYS A 159 12.12 9.51 -32.62
CA LYS A 159 10.96 8.63 -32.72
C LYS A 159 11.35 7.18 -32.44
N ASN A 160 12.16 6.60 -33.29
CA ASN A 160 12.65 5.23 -33.15
C ASN A 160 14.18 5.21 -33.17
N ILE A 161 14.75 4.35 -32.34
CA ILE A 161 16.17 4.02 -32.37
C ILE A 161 16.25 2.53 -32.61
N THR A 162 16.71 2.13 -33.79
CA THR A 162 16.67 0.75 -34.22
C THR A 162 18.11 0.23 -34.43
N PRO A 163 18.65 -0.51 -33.46
CA PRO A 163 19.95 -1.18 -33.61
C PRO A 163 19.85 -2.38 -34.58
N PRO A 164 20.97 -2.92 -35.06
CA PRO A 164 21.00 -4.13 -35.84
C PRO A 164 20.34 -5.31 -35.12
N THR A 165 19.70 -6.21 -35.89
CA THR A 165 18.93 -7.33 -35.34
C THR A 165 19.76 -8.23 -34.42
N ALA A 166 21.02 -8.52 -34.79
CA ALA A 166 21.92 -9.36 -34.00
C ALA A 166 22.21 -8.76 -32.61
N ILE A 167 22.41 -7.44 -32.53
CA ILE A 167 22.66 -6.74 -31.26
C ILE A 167 21.39 -6.69 -30.44
N ARG A 168 20.25 -6.39 -31.07
CA ARG A 168 18.95 -6.38 -30.38
C ARG A 168 18.65 -7.74 -29.75
N GLU A 169 18.83 -8.84 -30.47
CA GLU A 169 18.61 -10.19 -29.95
C GLU A 169 19.58 -10.53 -28.80
N ALA A 170 20.84 -10.09 -28.88
CA ALA A 170 21.80 -10.28 -27.81
C ALA A 170 21.41 -9.50 -26.54
N MET A 171 21.00 -8.23 -26.71
CA MET A 171 20.52 -7.39 -25.61
C MET A 171 19.23 -7.95 -24.98
N GLU A 172 18.28 -8.43 -25.78
CA GLU A 172 17.06 -9.08 -25.28
C GLU A 172 17.38 -10.30 -24.42
N LYS A 173 18.31 -11.16 -24.87
CA LYS A 173 18.76 -12.32 -24.11
C LYS A 173 19.46 -11.92 -22.82
N GLN A 174 20.35 -10.92 -22.87
CA GLN A 174 21.05 -10.39 -21.69
C GLN A 174 20.06 -9.79 -20.68
N MET A 175 19.14 -8.95 -21.16
CA MET A 175 18.12 -8.34 -20.29
C MET A 175 17.19 -9.37 -19.66
N LYS A 176 16.84 -10.42 -20.41
CA LYS A 176 16.03 -11.52 -19.90
C LYS A 176 16.76 -12.26 -18.77
N ALA A 177 18.02 -12.63 -19.01
CA ALA A 177 18.84 -13.30 -17.98
C ALA A 177 19.05 -12.44 -16.72
N GLU A 178 19.27 -11.13 -16.89
CA GLU A 178 19.41 -10.20 -15.76
C GLU A 178 18.09 -10.03 -14.98
N ARG A 179 16.94 -10.00 -15.67
CA ARG A 179 15.62 -9.98 -15.00
C ARG A 179 15.36 -11.27 -14.23
N GLU A 180 15.64 -12.43 -14.82
CA GLU A 180 15.50 -13.73 -14.16
C GLU A 180 16.41 -13.83 -12.93
N ARG A 181 17.65 -13.34 -13.02
CA ARG A 181 18.57 -13.26 -11.89
C ARG A 181 18.03 -12.37 -10.76
N ARG A 182 17.57 -11.16 -11.09
CA ARG A 182 16.97 -10.23 -10.12
C ARG A 182 15.71 -10.79 -9.48
N GLU A 183 14.84 -11.42 -10.27
CA GLU A 183 13.62 -12.08 -9.78
C GLU A 183 13.97 -13.17 -8.77
N SER A 184 14.95 -14.03 -9.09
CA SER A 184 15.41 -15.10 -8.18
C SER A 184 15.96 -14.54 -6.86
N ILE A 185 16.76 -13.45 -6.91
CA ILE A 185 17.29 -12.80 -5.71
C ILE A 185 16.16 -12.21 -4.87
N LEU A 186 15.27 -11.43 -5.50
CA LEU A 186 14.15 -10.79 -4.80
C LEU A 186 13.19 -11.82 -4.18
N LYS A 187 12.97 -12.93 -4.86
CA LYS A 187 12.17 -14.04 -4.34
C LYS A 187 12.82 -14.68 -3.11
N ALA A 188 14.11 -14.99 -3.18
CA ALA A 188 14.85 -15.55 -2.06
C ALA A 188 14.92 -14.60 -0.85
N GLU A 189 15.11 -13.29 -1.09
CA GLU A 189 15.05 -12.26 -0.05
C GLU A 189 13.65 -12.13 0.55
N GLY A 190 12.61 -12.21 -0.26
CA GLY A 190 11.22 -12.20 0.17
C GLY A 190 10.88 -13.41 1.05
N GLU A 191 11.29 -14.61 0.64
CA GLU A 191 11.12 -15.84 1.41
C GLU A 191 11.87 -15.78 2.75
N LYS A 192 13.10 -15.28 2.74
CA LYS A 192 13.90 -15.06 3.97
C LYS A 192 13.20 -14.09 4.92
N LYS A 193 12.78 -12.92 4.43
CA LYS A 193 12.08 -11.92 5.25
C LYS A 193 10.77 -12.45 5.80
N SER A 194 10.00 -13.18 4.98
CA SER A 194 8.76 -13.83 5.40
C SER A 194 8.99 -14.85 6.51
N ALA A 195 10.02 -15.71 6.36
CA ALA A 195 10.36 -16.71 7.36
C ALA A 195 10.80 -16.07 8.70
N VAL A 196 11.58 -14.98 8.65
CA VAL A 196 11.99 -14.22 9.84
C VAL A 196 10.78 -13.61 10.54
N LEU A 197 9.91 -12.90 9.81
CA LEU A 197 8.70 -12.29 10.36
C LEU A 197 7.76 -13.31 10.99
N VAL A 198 7.58 -14.47 10.36
CA VAL A 198 6.77 -15.56 10.92
C VAL A 198 7.40 -16.11 12.20
N ALA A 199 8.72 -16.28 12.24
CA ALA A 199 9.42 -16.73 13.43
C ALA A 199 9.37 -15.72 14.58
N GLU A 200 9.52 -14.44 14.30
CA GLU A 200 9.36 -13.34 15.25
C GLU A 200 7.93 -13.27 15.80
N GLY A 201 6.93 -13.35 14.91
CA GLY A 201 5.52 -13.36 15.32
C GLY A 201 5.16 -14.57 16.21
N ARG A 202 5.73 -15.76 15.92
CA ARG A 202 5.56 -16.92 16.78
C ARG A 202 6.22 -16.72 18.14
N LYS A 203 7.44 -16.19 18.17
CA LYS A 203 8.14 -15.88 19.42
C LYS A 203 7.34 -14.90 20.28
N GLU A 204 6.85 -13.82 19.69
CA GLU A 204 6.06 -12.81 20.39
C GLU A 204 4.74 -13.38 20.92
N SER A 205 4.06 -14.18 20.09
CA SER A 205 2.85 -14.90 20.51
C SER A 205 3.09 -15.83 21.69
N MET A 206 4.20 -16.59 21.69
CA MET A 206 4.56 -17.47 22.81
C MET A 206 4.87 -16.68 24.09
N ILE A 207 5.55 -15.54 23.99
CA ILE A 207 5.86 -14.68 25.13
C ILE A 207 4.55 -14.13 25.73
N LEU A 208 3.67 -13.56 24.89
CA LEU A 208 2.38 -13.03 25.33
C LEU A 208 1.50 -14.11 25.97
N GLN A 209 1.51 -15.32 25.41
CA GLN A 209 0.75 -16.44 25.98
C GLN A 209 1.30 -16.86 27.34
N ALA A 210 2.63 -16.96 27.48
CA ALA A 210 3.26 -17.27 28.75
C ALA A 210 3.03 -16.19 29.83
N GLU A 211 3.02 -14.93 29.44
CA GLU A 211 2.68 -13.81 30.33
C GLU A 211 1.20 -13.83 30.74
N ALA A 212 0.29 -14.13 29.82
CA ALA A 212 -1.13 -14.28 30.12
C ALA A 212 -1.39 -15.44 31.06
N ASP A 213 -0.77 -16.61 30.84
CA ASP A 213 -0.85 -17.76 31.71
C ASP A 213 -0.32 -17.46 33.13
N LYS A 214 0.83 -16.78 33.21
CA LYS A 214 1.40 -16.32 34.48
C LYS A 214 0.43 -15.39 35.22
N GLN A 215 -0.15 -14.41 34.53
CA GLN A 215 -1.12 -13.49 35.15
C GLN A 215 -2.38 -14.21 35.59
N ALA A 216 -2.88 -15.17 34.79
CA ALA A 216 -4.04 -15.99 35.16
C ALA A 216 -3.79 -16.80 36.44
N VAL A 217 -2.60 -17.40 36.58
CA VAL A 217 -2.23 -18.13 37.79
C VAL A 217 -2.13 -17.23 39.01
N ILE A 218 -1.52 -16.04 38.85
CA ILE A 218 -1.42 -15.06 39.93
C ILE A 218 -2.82 -14.60 40.39
N LEU A 219 -3.68 -14.20 39.47
CA LEU A 219 -5.04 -13.76 39.74
C LEU A 219 -5.88 -14.88 40.42
N ALA A 220 -5.73 -16.12 39.96
CA ALA A 220 -6.38 -17.27 40.55
C ALA A 220 -5.93 -17.50 42.02
N ALA A 221 -4.62 -17.40 42.25
CA ALA A 221 -4.06 -17.51 43.63
C ALA A 221 -4.51 -16.38 44.56
N GLU A 222 -4.54 -15.15 44.04
CA GLU A 222 -5.05 -13.99 44.82
C GLU A 222 -6.53 -14.13 45.14
N ALA A 223 -7.34 -14.54 44.16
CA ALA A 223 -8.77 -14.77 44.35
C ALA A 223 -9.01 -15.87 45.40
N GLN A 224 -8.21 -16.94 45.38
CA GLN A 224 -8.30 -18.03 46.34
C GLN A 224 -7.88 -17.58 47.74
N LYS A 225 -6.83 -16.78 47.85
CA LYS A 225 -6.43 -16.17 49.12
C LYS A 225 -7.52 -15.29 49.69
N GLU A 226 -8.09 -14.39 48.87
CA GLU A 226 -9.16 -13.49 49.31
C GLU A 226 -10.42 -14.25 49.75
N LYS A 227 -10.80 -15.30 48.97
CA LYS A 227 -11.89 -16.20 49.33
C LYS A 227 -11.64 -16.85 50.70
N MET A 228 -10.45 -17.39 50.94
CA MET A 228 -10.09 -18.08 52.18
C MET A 228 -10.10 -17.12 53.39
N ILE A 229 -9.62 -15.87 53.17
CA ILE A 229 -9.68 -14.83 54.22
C ILE A 229 -11.14 -14.52 54.54
N LYS A 230 -11.98 -14.21 53.56
CA LYS A 230 -13.40 -13.87 53.75
C LYS A 230 -14.21 -15.02 54.38
N GLU A 231 -13.92 -16.27 53.96
CA GLU A 231 -14.54 -17.44 54.62
C GLU A 231 -14.11 -17.58 56.06
N SER A 232 -12.84 -17.34 56.40
CA SER A 232 -12.33 -17.40 57.75
C SER A 232 -12.91 -16.27 58.63
N GLU A 233 -12.99 -15.06 58.09
CA GLU A 233 -13.64 -13.89 58.79
C GLU A 233 -15.14 -14.17 59.01
N GLY A 234 -15.81 -14.71 57.98
CA GLY A 234 -17.22 -15.09 58.09
C GLY A 234 -17.47 -16.17 59.16
N ARG A 235 -16.58 -17.18 59.20
CA ARG A 235 -16.65 -18.23 60.22
C ARG A 235 -16.37 -17.65 61.61
N ALA A 236 -15.38 -16.81 61.80
CA ALA A 236 -15.06 -16.15 63.07
C ALA A 236 -16.23 -15.30 63.54
N ALA A 237 -16.81 -14.50 62.65
CA ALA A 237 -17.98 -13.68 62.96
C ALA A 237 -19.21 -14.52 63.34
N ALA A 238 -19.42 -15.64 62.65
CA ALA A 238 -20.50 -16.59 62.95
C ALA A 238 -20.31 -17.23 64.36
N VAL A 239 -19.07 -17.68 64.66
CA VAL A 239 -18.76 -18.26 65.99
C VAL A 239 -18.95 -17.22 67.08
N LEU A 240 -18.48 -15.97 66.89
CA LEU A 240 -18.69 -14.87 67.84
C LEU A 240 -20.19 -14.64 68.11
N LYS A 241 -21.01 -14.55 67.06
CA LYS A 241 -22.46 -14.35 67.20
C LYS A 241 -23.14 -15.50 67.88
N VAL A 242 -22.71 -16.75 67.62
CA VAL A 242 -23.23 -17.92 68.33
C VAL A 242 -22.85 -17.89 69.84
N GLN A 243 -21.60 -17.51 70.13
CA GLN A 243 -21.16 -17.37 71.57
C GLN A 243 -21.83 -16.24 72.26
N GLU A 244 -22.05 -15.11 71.62
CA GLU A 244 -22.83 -13.98 72.16
C GLU A 244 -24.27 -14.42 72.47
N ALA A 245 -24.93 -15.12 71.52
CA ALA A 245 -26.27 -15.60 71.71
C ALA A 245 -26.35 -16.65 72.87
N ASN A 246 -25.36 -17.54 72.95
CA ASN A 246 -25.26 -18.49 74.04
C ASN A 246 -25.06 -17.79 75.44
N ALA A 247 -24.17 -16.81 75.46
CA ALA A 247 -23.92 -16.02 76.71
C ALA A 247 -25.16 -15.29 77.11
N GLU A 248 -25.87 -14.67 76.15
CA GLU A 248 -27.16 -14.02 76.44
C GLU A 248 -28.20 -14.99 76.92
N GLY A 249 -28.30 -16.16 76.31
CA GLY A 249 -29.20 -17.21 76.79
C GLY A 249 -28.88 -17.70 78.22
N ILE A 250 -27.59 -17.89 78.51
CA ILE A 250 -27.17 -18.22 79.91
C ILE A 250 -27.48 -17.11 80.88
N ARG A 251 -27.31 -15.82 80.46
CA ARG A 251 -27.65 -14.68 81.28
C ARG A 251 -29.15 -14.63 81.60
N MET A 252 -30.00 -14.84 80.59
CA MET A 252 -31.46 -14.91 80.75
C MET A 252 -31.89 -16.04 81.67
N ILE A 253 -31.26 -17.20 81.58
CA ILE A 253 -31.53 -18.35 82.47
C ILE A 253 -31.14 -18.01 83.89
N ARG A 254 -30.03 -17.32 84.13
CA ARG A 254 -29.58 -16.90 85.47
C ARG A 254 -30.49 -15.87 86.08
N GLU A 255 -30.96 -14.86 85.32
CA GLU A 255 -31.89 -13.80 85.79
C GLU A 255 -33.28 -14.34 86.07
N ALA A 256 -33.70 -15.42 85.36
CA ALA A 256 -34.99 -16.07 85.62
C ALA A 256 -35.02 -16.94 86.86
N GLY A 257 -33.94 -17.00 87.68
CA GLY A 257 -33.94 -17.74 88.94
C GLY A 257 -33.99 -19.25 88.72
N ALA A 258 -33.07 -19.77 87.99
CA ALA A 258 -33.01 -21.19 87.55
C ALA A 258 -33.05 -22.13 88.74
N ASP A 259 -34.17 -22.86 88.93
CA ASP A 259 -34.36 -23.88 89.93
C ASP A 259 -33.66 -25.19 89.50
N GLN A 260 -33.39 -26.07 90.45
CA GLN A 260 -32.69 -27.37 90.22
C GLN A 260 -33.31 -28.17 89.05
N ALA A 261 -34.61 -28.03 88.83
CA ALA A 261 -35.32 -28.66 87.72
C ALA A 261 -34.89 -28.14 86.34
N VAL A 262 -34.59 -26.86 86.15
CA VAL A 262 -34.14 -26.25 84.88
C VAL A 262 -32.69 -26.64 84.54
N LEU A 263 -31.85 -26.79 85.61
CA LEU A 263 -30.47 -27.28 85.42
C LEU A 263 -30.42 -28.72 84.99
N THR A 264 -31.32 -29.58 85.54
CA THR A 264 -31.40 -30.96 85.05
C THR A 264 -31.94 -31.08 83.66
N LEU A 265 -32.88 -30.24 83.20
CA LEU A 265 -33.39 -30.22 81.82
C LEU A 265 -32.32 -29.73 80.85
N LYS A 266 -31.52 -28.75 81.18
CA LYS A 266 -30.39 -28.26 80.41
C LYS A 266 -29.23 -29.30 80.30
N SER A 267 -29.01 -30.05 81.41
CA SER A 267 -28.01 -31.13 81.36
C SER A 267 -28.42 -32.26 80.47
N LEU A 268 -29.74 -32.61 80.43
CA LEU A 268 -30.28 -33.59 79.46
C LEU A 268 -30.22 -33.11 78.02
N GLU A 269 -30.48 -31.83 77.74
CA GLU A 269 -30.36 -31.23 76.41
C GLU A 269 -28.88 -31.22 75.93
N ALA A 270 -27.94 -30.86 76.78
CA ALA A 270 -26.52 -30.93 76.52
C ALA A 270 -26.06 -32.39 76.24
N PHE A 271 -26.62 -33.35 77.01
CA PHE A 271 -26.34 -34.77 76.81
C PHE A 271 -26.93 -35.29 75.48
N THR A 272 -28.12 -34.88 75.06
CA THR A 272 -28.69 -35.26 73.75
C THR A 272 -27.90 -34.66 72.61
N GLN A 273 -27.37 -33.43 72.74
CA GLN A 273 -26.49 -32.82 71.75
C GLN A 273 -25.13 -33.55 71.68
N ALA A 274 -24.56 -33.96 72.82
CA ALA A 274 -23.32 -34.75 72.84
C ALA A 274 -23.51 -36.15 72.27
N ALA A 275 -24.67 -36.77 72.54
CA ALA A 275 -25.01 -38.11 72.00
C ALA A 275 -25.29 -38.12 70.52
N ASN A 276 -25.69 -36.97 69.91
CA ASN A 276 -25.92 -36.82 68.47
C ASN A 276 -24.64 -36.49 67.72
N GLY A 277 -23.49 -36.34 68.38
CA GLY A 277 -22.19 -36.14 67.76
C GLY A 277 -21.67 -37.45 67.17
N ARG A 278 -20.92 -37.34 66.03
CA ARG A 278 -20.32 -38.48 65.29
C ARG A 278 -19.20 -39.22 66.05
N ALA A 279 -19.06 -39.07 67.36
CA ALA A 279 -18.00 -39.72 68.14
C ALA A 279 -18.49 -41.01 68.77
N THR A 280 -17.78 -42.12 68.51
CA THR A 280 -18.11 -43.46 68.92
C THR A 280 -17.79 -43.83 70.41
N LYS A 281 -17.26 -42.89 71.19
CA LYS A 281 -16.97 -43.05 72.64
C LYS A 281 -17.58 -41.94 73.42
N ILE A 282 -18.59 -42.26 74.22
CA ILE A 282 -19.20 -41.37 75.18
C ILE A 282 -18.76 -41.80 76.58
N ILE A 283 -18.01 -40.96 77.30
CA ILE A 283 -17.64 -41.15 78.70
C ILE A 283 -18.74 -40.47 79.54
N ILE A 284 -19.52 -41.25 80.21
CA ILE A 284 -20.63 -40.76 81.06
C ILE A 284 -20.14 -40.65 82.51
N PRO A 285 -20.22 -39.48 83.16
CA PRO A 285 -19.92 -39.32 84.57
C PRO A 285 -20.90 -40.11 85.41
N SER A 286 -20.44 -40.62 86.54
CA SER A 286 -21.19 -41.57 87.40
C SER A 286 -22.53 -41.03 87.92
N ASP A 287 -22.71 -39.79 87.99
CA ASP A 287 -23.93 -39.13 88.55
C ASP A 287 -25.15 -39.13 87.60
N ILE A 288 -24.93 -39.52 86.30
CA ILE A 288 -25.98 -39.53 85.24
C ILE A 288 -26.28 -40.94 84.74
N GLN A 289 -25.56 -41.93 85.21
CA GLN A 289 -25.70 -43.33 84.73
C GLN A 289 -27.12 -43.96 84.89
N GLY A 290 -27.89 -43.55 85.89
CA GLY A 290 -29.24 -43.99 86.07
C GLY A 290 -30.26 -43.61 85.02
N ILE A 291 -30.06 -42.40 84.43
CA ILE A 291 -30.94 -41.86 83.36
C ILE A 291 -30.46 -42.23 81.96
N ALA A 292 -29.17 -42.39 81.71
CA ALA A 292 -28.58 -42.75 80.46
C ALA A 292 -28.86 -44.25 80.12
N GLY A 293 -28.97 -45.11 81.08
CA GLY A 293 -29.32 -46.54 80.90
C GLY A 293 -30.73 -46.77 80.34
N LEU A 294 -31.67 -45.95 80.69
CA LEU A 294 -33.06 -46.02 80.20
C LEU A 294 -33.13 -45.47 78.71
N ALA A 295 -32.35 -44.47 78.30
CA ALA A 295 -32.35 -43.90 76.97
C ALA A 295 -31.62 -44.78 75.96
N SER A 296 -30.61 -45.55 76.37
CA SER A 296 -29.87 -46.47 75.49
C SER A 296 -30.65 -47.73 75.18
N SER A 297 -31.47 -48.20 76.14
CA SER A 297 -32.34 -49.40 75.93
C SER A 297 -33.51 -49.15 74.95
N LEU A 298 -34.00 -47.92 74.85
CA LEU A 298 -35.01 -47.50 73.89
C LEU A 298 -34.47 -47.36 72.42
N LYS A 299 -33.17 -46.96 72.25
CA LYS A 299 -32.57 -46.80 70.92
C LYS A 299 -32.13 -48.08 70.28
N SER A 300 -31.82 -49.13 71.03
CA SER A 300 -31.43 -50.45 70.48
C SER A 300 -32.60 -51.18 69.85
N ILE A 301 -33.84 -50.79 70.03
CA ILE A 301 -35.02 -51.37 69.46
C ILE A 301 -35.43 -50.79 68.14
N ALA A 302 -34.84 -49.68 67.73
CA ALA A 302 -35.29 -48.88 66.60
C ALA A 302 -34.37 -48.95 65.31
N ASP A 303 -33.16 -49.48 65.37
CA ASP A 303 -32.25 -49.51 64.20
C ASP A 303 -31.66 -50.89 63.92
N THR A 304 -32.26 -51.55 63.03
CA THR A 304 -31.68 -52.50 62.06
C THR A 304 -32.29 -52.14 60.72
N PRO A 305 -31.63 -52.07 59.57
CA PRO A 305 -30.81 -53.09 58.93
C PRO A 305 -29.82 -52.50 57.83
N GLU A 306 -29.08 -53.28 57.43
CA GLU A 306 -28.67 -54.04 56.22
C GLU A 306 -27.92 -53.25 55.11
N PRO A 307 -26.99 -53.95 54.48
CA PRO A 307 -26.01 -53.37 53.57
C PRO A 307 -26.24 -53.65 52.09
N GLU A 308 -25.77 -52.91 51.21
CA GLU A 308 -25.54 -53.37 49.86
C GLU A 308 -24.33 -52.74 49.20
N LYS A 309 -23.68 -53.62 48.58
CA LYS A 309 -22.46 -53.71 47.78
C LYS A 309 -22.50 -52.98 46.48
N THR A 310 -21.29 -52.69 46.05
CA THR A 310 -20.63 -53.01 44.76
C THR A 310 -20.66 -51.84 43.80
N ALA A 311 -19.73 -51.58 42.95
CA ALA A 311 -18.59 -52.27 42.37
C ALA A 311 -17.66 -51.29 41.66
N ASP A 312 -16.48 -51.66 41.75
CA ASP A 312 -15.33 -51.41 40.89
C ASP A 312 -15.63 -51.26 39.38
N ASN A 313 -15.13 -50.25 38.74
CA ASN A 313 -14.67 -50.32 37.36
C ASN A 313 -13.59 -49.27 37.06
N SER A 314 -12.39 -49.59 37.48
CA SER A 314 -11.16 -48.99 36.95
C SER A 314 -10.66 -49.84 35.81
N GLY A 315 -10.44 -49.25 34.66
CA GLY A 315 -9.61 -49.88 33.66
C GLY A 315 -10.22 -49.92 32.25
N LYS A 316 -9.77 -48.97 31.41
CA LYS A 316 -9.47 -49.10 29.98
C LYS A 316 -9.68 -47.77 29.26
N PHE A 317 -8.66 -46.97 29.22
CA PHE A 317 -8.44 -46.03 28.10
C PHE A 317 -6.94 -45.68 28.00
N PHE A 318 -6.13 -46.67 27.64
CA PHE A 318 -4.81 -46.47 27.05
C PHE A 318 -4.61 -47.64 26.07
N GLN A 319 -4.89 -47.36 24.79
CA GLN A 319 -4.25 -47.98 23.61
C GLN A 319 -5.11 -47.71 22.38
N SER A 320 -4.69 -46.69 21.63
CA SER A 320 -4.72 -46.73 20.15
C SER A 320 -4.33 -45.35 19.57
N VAL A 321 -3.06 -45.09 19.51
CA VAL A 321 -2.49 -44.25 18.45
C VAL A 321 -1.08 -44.77 18.19
N SER A 322 -0.99 -45.75 17.36
CA SER A 322 0.21 -46.02 16.55
C SER A 322 -0.23 -46.92 15.40
N ALA A 323 -0.24 -46.38 14.25
CA ALA A 323 -0.08 -47.02 12.94
C ALA A 323 -0.94 -46.31 11.90
N THR A 324 -0.37 -45.41 11.20
CA THR A 324 -0.49 -45.34 9.73
C THR A 324 0.57 -44.38 9.22
N GLU A 325 1.79 -44.84 9.16
CA GLU A 325 2.81 -44.43 8.22
C GLU A 325 2.74 -45.40 7.05
N ALA A 326 3.04 -44.81 5.88
CA ALA A 326 3.34 -45.41 4.60
C ALA A 326 2.23 -45.37 3.54
N VAL A 327 2.74 -44.88 2.41
CA VAL A 327 2.24 -44.93 1.01
C VAL A 327 1.44 -43.74 0.54
N LYS A 328 2.07 -42.70 0.01
CA LYS A 328 2.42 -42.40 -1.39
C LYS A 328 3.17 -41.08 -1.50
#